data_799efa918f8db680eec6755413d0eb90
#
_entry.id   799efa918f8db680eec6755413d0eb90
#
_cell.length_a   1.000
_cell.length_b   1.000
_cell.length_c   1.000
_cell.angle_alpha   90.00
_cell.angle_beta   90.00
_cell.angle_gamma   90.00
#
_symmetry.space_group_name_H-M   'P 1'
#
loop_
_entity.id
_entity.type
_entity.pdbx_description
1 polymer ?
#
loop_
_entity_poly.entity_id
_entity_poly.type
_entity_poly.pdbx_seq_one_letter_code
_entity_poly.pdbx_strand_id
1 'polypeptide(L)'
;GIIFGALDDSSIAWKTAEKVFEEGGEFILTNAPVSVRMGTINELAEKTNSEVIPADATNLEDLEKLISHTSKKFNGKLDFVLHSIGMSVNVRKGKHYTDLNYDWLAKGWDVSAVSFHKLMQSLLKLDAMNEWGSIVSLTYIAAQRTFPNYNDMADNKAYLESIARSFGYFFGKEKNVRVNT
;
A
#
# COMPACT_ATOMS: atom_id res chain seq x y z
N GLY A 1 -6.95 8.24 8.22
CA GLY A 1 -6.02 7.26 7.67
C GLY A 1 -5.48 7.56 6.28
N ILE A 2 -4.73 6.60 5.70
CA ILE A 2 -4.25 6.69 4.30
C ILE A 2 -4.62 5.40 3.58
N ILE A 3 -5.17 5.52 2.36
CA ILE A 3 -5.51 4.39 1.50
C ILE A 3 -4.73 4.51 0.18
N PHE A 4 -3.81 3.58 -0.03
CA PHE A 4 -3.01 3.47 -1.25
C PHE A 4 -3.67 2.53 -2.26
N GLY A 5 -3.60 2.88 -3.54
CA GLY A 5 -3.82 1.97 -4.66
C GLY A 5 -5.26 1.93 -5.20
N ALA A 6 -6.15 2.81 -4.76
CA ALA A 6 -7.43 2.98 -5.44
C ALA A 6 -7.19 3.54 -6.87
N LEU A 7 -7.70 2.86 -7.88
CA LEU A 7 -7.56 3.26 -9.28
C LEU A 7 -8.93 3.52 -9.91
N ASP A 8 -9.81 2.55 -9.81
CA ASP A 8 -11.17 2.54 -10.32
C ASP A 8 -12.09 1.72 -9.39
N ASP A 9 -13.36 1.62 -9.71
CA ASP A 9 -14.38 0.95 -8.90
C ASP A 9 -14.22 -0.57 -8.79
N SER A 10 -13.35 -1.17 -9.59
CA SER A 10 -12.98 -2.59 -9.52
C SER A 10 -11.85 -2.88 -8.52
N SER A 11 -11.12 -1.85 -8.08
CA SER A 11 -10.00 -2.02 -7.16
C SER A 11 -10.45 -2.31 -5.72
N ILE A 12 -9.73 -3.21 -5.04
CA ILE A 12 -10.00 -3.56 -3.63
C ILE A 12 -9.91 -2.32 -2.74
N ALA A 13 -8.91 -1.45 -2.99
CA ALA A 13 -8.74 -0.22 -2.24
C ALA A 13 -9.95 0.71 -2.36
N TRP A 14 -10.59 0.76 -3.54
CA TRP A 14 -11.82 1.53 -3.75
C TRP A 14 -12.96 1.04 -2.86
N LYS A 15 -13.22 -0.27 -2.87
CA LYS A 15 -14.27 -0.88 -2.04
C LYS A 15 -13.98 -0.75 -0.54
N THR A 16 -12.70 -0.82 -0.17
CA THR A 16 -12.29 -0.57 1.21
C THR A 16 -12.55 0.89 1.62
N ALA A 17 -12.23 1.85 0.75
CA ALA A 17 -12.47 3.28 1.02
C ALA A 17 -13.96 3.59 1.19
N GLU A 18 -14.82 3.06 0.29
CA GLU A 18 -16.27 3.19 0.42
C GLU A 18 -16.74 2.66 1.79
N LYS A 19 -16.26 1.47 2.18
CA LYS A 19 -16.67 0.87 3.47
C LYS A 19 -16.15 1.64 4.68
N VAL A 20 -14.92 2.12 4.65
CA VAL A 20 -14.36 2.96 5.73
C VAL A 20 -15.16 4.26 5.88
N PHE A 21 -15.55 4.87 4.76
CA PHE A 21 -16.38 6.07 4.78
C PHE A 21 -17.78 5.81 5.36
N GLU A 22 -18.44 4.71 4.98
CA GLU A 22 -19.72 4.28 5.54
C GLU A 22 -19.69 4.12 7.08
N GLU A 23 -18.54 3.67 7.60
CA GLU A 23 -18.31 3.52 9.05
C GLU A 23 -17.84 4.83 9.73
N GLY A 24 -17.84 5.96 9.00
CA GLY A 24 -17.47 7.28 9.52
C GLY A 24 -15.97 7.55 9.58
N GLY A 25 -15.15 6.75 8.92
CA GLY A 25 -13.70 6.95 8.86
C GLY A 25 -13.31 8.04 7.86
N GLU A 26 -12.30 8.83 8.21
CA GLU A 26 -11.72 9.87 7.35
C GLU A 26 -10.33 9.45 6.86
N PHE A 27 -10.00 9.76 5.61
CA PHE A 27 -8.74 9.34 5.00
C PHE A 27 -8.29 10.22 3.84
N ILE A 28 -7.01 10.09 3.51
CA ILE A 28 -6.42 10.55 2.26
C ILE A 28 -6.36 9.36 1.30
N LEU A 29 -6.75 9.59 0.05
CA LEU A 29 -6.54 8.66 -1.05
C LEU A 29 -5.21 8.97 -1.75
N THR A 30 -4.45 7.94 -2.09
CA THR A 30 -3.18 8.12 -2.80
C THR A 30 -2.91 7.02 -3.81
N ASN A 31 -2.22 7.38 -4.87
CA ASN A 31 -1.68 6.46 -5.86
C ASN A 31 -0.50 7.14 -6.57
N ALA A 32 0.27 6.39 -7.35
CA ALA A 32 1.33 6.96 -8.16
C ALA A 32 0.78 8.06 -9.08
N PRO A 33 1.54 9.16 -9.35
CA PRO A 33 1.05 10.29 -10.16
C PRO A 33 0.49 9.89 -11.53
N VAL A 34 1.05 8.87 -12.16
CA VAL A 34 0.53 8.34 -13.43
C VAL A 34 -0.83 7.68 -13.25
N SER A 35 -1.02 6.92 -12.18
CA SER A 35 -2.28 6.23 -11.89
C SER A 35 -3.40 7.21 -11.55
N VAL A 36 -3.10 8.27 -10.81
CA VAL A 36 -4.06 9.35 -10.50
C VAL A 36 -4.56 10.03 -11.77
N ARG A 37 -3.68 10.23 -12.76
CA ARG A 37 -4.08 10.84 -14.06
C ARG A 37 -4.89 9.91 -14.97
N MET A 38 -4.71 8.60 -14.83
CA MET A 38 -5.33 7.59 -15.71
C MET A 38 -6.59 6.96 -15.13
N GLY A 39 -6.76 6.99 -13.82
CA GLY A 39 -7.87 6.37 -13.12
C GLY A 39 -8.98 7.35 -12.76
N THR A 40 -10.00 6.84 -12.12
CA THR A 40 -11.18 7.58 -11.66
C THR A 40 -11.16 7.87 -10.15
N ILE A 41 -9.98 7.85 -9.53
CA ILE A 41 -9.81 8.04 -8.09
C ILE A 41 -10.44 9.34 -7.55
N ASN A 42 -10.55 10.37 -8.39
CA ASN A 42 -11.20 11.64 -8.02
C ASN A 42 -12.71 11.46 -7.82
N GLU A 43 -13.36 10.55 -8.56
CA GLU A 43 -14.79 10.23 -8.34
C GLU A 43 -15.00 9.56 -6.97
N LEU A 44 -14.04 8.71 -6.54
CA LEU A 44 -14.05 8.15 -5.19
C LEU A 44 -13.87 9.23 -4.13
N ALA A 45 -12.94 10.16 -4.36
CA ALA A 45 -12.70 11.27 -3.45
C ALA A 45 -13.94 12.13 -3.25
N GLU A 46 -14.67 12.45 -4.32
CA GLU A 46 -15.94 13.16 -4.24
C GLU A 46 -16.99 12.38 -3.44
N LYS A 47 -17.15 11.07 -3.72
CA LYS A 47 -18.10 10.20 -3.01
C LYS A 47 -17.80 10.07 -1.51
N THR A 48 -16.53 10.08 -1.13
CA THR A 48 -16.08 9.83 0.26
C THR A 48 -15.64 11.11 0.97
N ASN A 49 -15.86 12.28 0.36
CA ASN A 49 -15.39 13.57 0.87
C ASN A 49 -13.90 13.54 1.29
N SER A 50 -13.10 12.85 0.51
CA SER A 50 -11.67 12.64 0.75
C SER A 50 -10.83 13.52 -0.18
N GLU A 51 -9.56 13.68 0.16
CA GLU A 51 -8.57 14.36 -0.68
C GLU A 51 -7.70 13.32 -1.39
N VAL A 52 -7.31 13.60 -2.64
CA VAL A 52 -6.34 12.80 -3.38
C VAL A 52 -4.99 13.49 -3.38
N ILE A 53 -3.97 12.83 -2.85
CA ILE A 53 -2.58 13.28 -2.88
C ILE A 53 -1.76 12.27 -3.66
N PRO A 54 -1.28 12.62 -4.87
CA PRO A 54 -0.39 11.74 -5.61
C PRO A 54 0.93 11.53 -4.87
N ALA A 55 1.36 10.27 -4.73
CA ALA A 55 2.65 9.92 -4.14
C ALA A 55 3.21 8.65 -4.79
N ASP A 56 4.49 8.65 -5.11
CA ASP A 56 5.20 7.45 -5.52
C ASP A 56 5.64 6.68 -4.26
N ALA A 57 5.02 5.53 -4.01
CA ALA A 57 5.32 4.71 -2.84
C ALA A 57 6.75 4.13 -2.86
N THR A 58 7.48 4.22 -3.97
CA THR A 58 8.90 3.86 -4.07
C THR A 58 9.83 5.01 -3.67
N ASN A 59 9.30 6.21 -3.45
CA ASN A 59 10.04 7.41 -3.08
C ASN A 59 9.80 7.78 -1.60
N LEU A 60 10.87 7.77 -0.79
CA LEU A 60 10.78 8.09 0.64
C LEU A 60 10.31 9.54 0.90
N GLU A 61 10.75 10.49 0.09
CA GLU A 61 10.37 11.89 0.26
C GLU A 61 8.87 12.10 0.00
N ASP A 62 8.31 11.46 -1.02
CA ASP A 62 6.88 11.49 -1.31
C ASP A 62 6.08 10.88 -0.16
N LEU A 63 6.53 9.75 0.39
CA LEU A 63 5.88 9.10 1.53
C LEU A 63 5.92 9.98 2.78
N GLU A 64 7.07 10.58 3.11
CA GLU A 64 7.20 11.47 4.27
C GLU A 64 6.34 12.73 4.14
N LYS A 65 6.26 13.31 2.93
CA LYS A 65 5.37 14.45 2.64
C LYS A 65 3.90 14.07 2.80
N LEU A 66 3.48 12.93 2.23
CA LEU A 66 2.12 12.43 2.34
C LEU A 66 1.70 12.19 3.79
N ILE A 67 2.53 11.49 4.56
CA ILE A 67 2.27 11.20 5.98
C ILE A 67 2.17 12.50 6.78
N SER A 68 3.12 13.43 6.59
CA SER A 68 3.15 14.71 7.30
C SER A 68 1.94 15.59 6.96
N HIS A 69 1.52 15.62 5.70
CA HIS A 69 0.31 16.32 5.26
C HIS A 69 -0.93 15.72 5.92
N THR A 70 -1.06 14.39 5.89
CA THR A 70 -2.20 13.69 6.49
C THR A 70 -2.32 13.94 7.99
N SER A 71 -1.20 13.87 8.70
CA SER A 71 -1.15 14.17 10.14
C SER A 71 -1.57 15.61 10.45
N LYS A 72 -1.17 16.57 9.62
CA LYS A 72 -1.62 17.97 9.77
C LYS A 72 -3.11 18.13 9.51
N LYS A 73 -3.63 17.53 8.44
CA LYS A 73 -5.03 17.60 8.05
C LYS A 73 -5.96 17.08 9.15
N PHE A 74 -5.61 15.96 9.76
CA PHE A 74 -6.42 15.35 10.82
C PHE A 74 -6.01 15.76 12.25
N ASN A 75 -5.11 16.73 12.38
CA ASN A 75 -4.64 17.23 13.69
C ASN A 75 -4.07 16.14 14.61
N GLY A 76 -3.45 15.12 14.06
CA GLY A 76 -2.97 14.01 14.89
C GLY A 76 -2.30 12.90 14.11
N LYS A 77 -2.18 11.77 14.79
CA LYS A 77 -1.63 10.55 14.23
C LYS A 77 -2.70 9.76 13.48
N LEU A 78 -2.26 8.76 12.73
CA LEU A 78 -3.10 7.90 11.89
C LEU A 78 -3.61 6.69 12.68
N ASP A 79 -4.87 6.34 12.49
CA ASP A 79 -5.47 5.14 13.07
C ASP A 79 -5.34 3.93 12.13
N PHE A 80 -5.25 4.18 10.83
CA PHE A 80 -5.10 3.08 9.87
C PHE A 80 -4.33 3.50 8.61
N VAL A 81 -3.70 2.49 7.98
CA VAL A 81 -3.08 2.59 6.67
C VAL A 81 -3.38 1.33 5.87
N LEU A 82 -3.88 1.49 4.64
CA LEU A 82 -4.02 0.41 3.67
C LEU A 82 -2.97 0.54 2.57
N HIS A 83 -2.12 -0.47 2.40
CA HIS A 83 -1.21 -0.60 1.27
C HIS A 83 -1.76 -1.63 0.27
N SER A 84 -2.42 -1.14 -0.78
CA SER A 84 -3.01 -1.96 -1.85
C SER A 84 -2.27 -1.74 -3.16
N ILE A 85 -0.97 -2.04 -3.16
CA ILE A 85 -0.07 -1.84 -4.30
C ILE A 85 0.49 -3.17 -4.77
N GLY A 86 0.59 -3.35 -6.08
CA GLY A 86 1.23 -4.49 -6.67
C GLY A 86 1.38 -4.33 -8.18
N MET A 87 2.55 -4.69 -8.69
CA MET A 87 2.85 -4.63 -10.12
C MET A 87 3.94 -5.65 -10.48
N SER A 88 3.71 -6.42 -11.53
CA SER A 88 4.76 -7.17 -12.23
C SER A 88 4.68 -6.93 -13.72
N VAL A 89 5.77 -6.47 -14.30
CA VAL A 89 5.90 -6.35 -15.76
C VAL A 89 6.04 -7.73 -16.39
N ASN A 90 6.74 -8.67 -15.75
CA ASN A 90 6.88 -10.04 -16.23
C ASN A 90 5.50 -10.71 -16.41
N VAL A 91 4.62 -10.61 -15.41
CA VAL A 91 3.24 -11.12 -15.51
C VAL A 91 2.47 -10.45 -16.64
N ARG A 92 2.52 -9.12 -16.72
CA ARG A 92 1.80 -8.36 -17.76
C ARG A 92 2.28 -8.68 -19.19
N LYS A 93 3.55 -9.10 -19.35
CA LYS A 93 4.16 -9.47 -20.62
C LYS A 93 4.10 -10.99 -20.88
N GLY A 94 3.43 -11.76 -20.04
CA GLY A 94 3.26 -13.20 -20.21
C GLY A 94 4.57 -14.00 -20.15
N LYS A 95 5.57 -13.49 -19.40
CA LYS A 95 6.83 -14.22 -19.21
C LYS A 95 6.60 -15.49 -18.42
N HIS A 96 7.30 -16.55 -18.75
CA HIS A 96 7.34 -17.75 -17.93
C HIS A 96 8.27 -17.56 -16.73
N TYR A 97 7.97 -18.19 -15.60
CA TYR A 97 8.78 -18.06 -14.37
C TYR A 97 10.26 -18.46 -14.56
N THR A 98 10.53 -19.39 -15.46
CA THR A 98 11.90 -19.83 -15.81
C THR A 98 12.60 -18.95 -16.84
N ASP A 99 11.95 -17.86 -17.33
CA ASP A 99 12.49 -16.93 -18.34
C ASP A 99 12.13 -15.49 -17.98
N LEU A 100 12.42 -15.10 -16.73
CA LEU A 100 12.15 -13.75 -16.25
C LEU A 100 13.13 -12.73 -16.82
N ASN A 101 12.62 -11.54 -17.07
CA ASN A 101 13.46 -10.36 -17.20
C ASN A 101 13.78 -9.80 -15.80
N TYR A 102 15.03 -9.78 -15.41
CA TYR A 102 15.47 -9.40 -14.07
C TYR A 102 15.33 -7.91 -13.76
N ASP A 103 15.43 -7.03 -14.77
CA ASP A 103 15.18 -5.59 -14.56
C ASP A 103 13.70 -5.35 -14.23
N TRP A 104 12.82 -6.09 -14.88
CA TRP A 104 11.38 -6.05 -14.59
C TRP A 104 11.04 -6.67 -13.22
N LEU A 105 11.76 -7.73 -12.84
CA LEU A 105 11.64 -8.35 -11.53
C LEU A 105 12.07 -7.37 -10.43
N ALA A 106 13.22 -6.72 -10.57
CA ALA A 106 13.72 -5.71 -9.61
C ALA A 106 12.71 -4.55 -9.44
N LYS A 107 12.14 -4.07 -10.56
CA LYS A 107 11.09 -3.05 -10.53
C LYS A 107 9.82 -3.56 -9.84
N GLY A 108 9.43 -4.81 -10.07
CA GLY A 108 8.30 -5.46 -9.41
C GLY A 108 8.49 -5.53 -7.90
N TRP A 109 9.67 -5.91 -7.43
CA TRP A 109 10.03 -5.93 -6.02
C TRP A 109 9.95 -4.56 -5.37
N ASP A 110 10.53 -3.54 -6.01
CA ASP A 110 10.51 -2.17 -5.47
C ASP A 110 9.07 -1.66 -5.32
N VAL A 111 8.25 -1.81 -6.34
CA VAL A 111 6.86 -1.32 -6.31
C VAL A 111 5.96 -2.15 -5.41
N SER A 112 6.08 -3.50 -5.42
CA SER A 112 5.09 -4.37 -4.78
C SER A 112 5.42 -4.74 -3.33
N ALA A 113 6.70 -4.72 -2.92
CA ALA A 113 7.13 -5.14 -1.60
C ALA A 113 8.00 -4.09 -0.90
N VAL A 114 9.06 -3.58 -1.54
CA VAL A 114 9.96 -2.61 -0.92
C VAL A 114 9.26 -1.29 -0.63
N SER A 115 8.28 -0.89 -1.45
CA SER A 115 7.40 0.26 -1.19
C SER A 115 6.71 0.15 0.18
N PHE A 116 6.25 -1.05 0.55
CA PHE A 116 5.67 -1.30 1.88
C PHE A 116 6.72 -1.13 2.99
N HIS A 117 7.94 -1.63 2.79
CA HIS A 117 9.03 -1.41 3.76
C HIS A 117 9.34 0.08 3.94
N LYS A 118 9.45 0.83 2.83
CA LYS A 118 9.69 2.30 2.85
C LYS A 118 8.56 3.03 3.60
N LEU A 119 7.31 2.66 3.35
CA LEU A 119 6.15 3.20 4.06
C LEU A 119 6.23 2.94 5.56
N MET A 120 6.49 1.69 5.97
CA MET A 120 6.61 1.32 7.38
C MET A 120 7.72 2.07 8.09
N GLN A 121 8.88 2.20 7.44
CA GLN A 121 10.01 2.98 7.95
C GLN A 121 9.64 4.46 8.12
N SER A 122 8.94 5.06 7.16
CA SER A 122 8.51 6.45 7.23
C SER A 122 7.49 6.69 8.34
N LEU A 123 6.53 5.75 8.52
CA LEU A 123 5.55 5.80 9.62
C LEU A 123 6.21 5.75 11.01
N LEU A 124 7.24 4.91 11.19
CA LEU A 124 8.03 4.85 12.43
C LEU A 124 8.85 6.11 12.63
N LYS A 125 9.60 6.55 11.62
CA LYS A 125 10.45 7.74 11.68
C LYS A 125 9.68 8.99 12.09
N LEU A 126 8.45 9.13 11.59
CA LEU A 126 7.58 10.29 11.85
C LEU A 126 6.68 10.09 13.07
N ASP A 127 6.79 8.98 13.76
CA ASP A 127 5.90 8.62 14.88
C ASP A 127 4.39 8.79 14.53
N ALA A 128 4.02 8.36 13.33
CA ALA A 128 2.78 8.77 12.69
C ALA A 128 1.55 7.93 13.07
N MET A 129 1.72 6.78 13.76
CA MET A 129 0.61 5.91 14.12
C MET A 129 0.12 6.13 15.56
N ASN A 130 -1.19 6.14 15.75
CA ASN A 130 -1.81 6.05 17.07
C ASN A 130 -1.57 4.68 17.69
N GLU A 131 -1.64 4.60 19.02
CA GLU A 131 -1.76 3.31 19.71
C GLU A 131 -2.99 2.54 19.21
N TRP A 132 -2.86 1.23 19.11
CA TRP A 132 -3.90 0.33 18.59
C TRP A 132 -4.28 0.58 17.14
N GLY A 133 -3.52 1.37 16.40
CA GLY A 133 -3.69 1.56 14.97
C GLY A 133 -3.60 0.25 14.18
N SER A 134 -4.04 0.29 12.95
CA SER A 134 -4.07 -0.87 12.05
C SER A 134 -3.40 -0.58 10.73
N ILE A 135 -2.43 -1.39 10.35
CA ILE A 135 -1.79 -1.34 9.03
C ILE A 135 -2.09 -2.65 8.31
N VAL A 136 -2.60 -2.55 7.09
CA VAL A 136 -2.93 -3.71 6.26
C VAL A 136 -2.25 -3.57 4.90
N SER A 137 -1.59 -4.63 4.43
CA SER A 137 -1.09 -4.71 3.07
C SER A 137 -1.67 -5.92 2.35
N LEU A 138 -2.05 -5.77 1.08
CA LEU A 138 -2.70 -6.86 0.36
C LEU A 138 -1.68 -7.89 -0.13
N THR A 139 -1.78 -9.09 0.38
CA THR A 139 -1.06 -10.28 -0.08
C THR A 139 -1.94 -11.16 -0.98
N TYR A 140 -1.45 -12.33 -1.29
CA TYR A 140 -2.17 -13.37 -2.04
C TYR A 140 -1.65 -14.75 -1.64
N ILE A 141 -2.51 -15.76 -1.68
CA ILE A 141 -2.16 -17.14 -1.33
C ILE A 141 -0.95 -17.70 -2.12
N ALA A 142 -0.65 -17.10 -3.28
CA ALA A 142 0.53 -17.42 -4.07
C ALA A 142 1.86 -17.14 -3.35
N ALA A 143 1.86 -16.35 -2.27
CA ALA A 143 3.02 -16.21 -1.37
C ALA A 143 3.42 -17.53 -0.70
N GLN A 144 2.49 -18.49 -0.61
CA GLN A 144 2.65 -19.75 0.12
C GLN A 144 2.42 -20.98 -0.76
N ARG A 145 1.87 -20.79 -1.97
CA ARG A 145 1.54 -21.88 -2.91
C ARG A 145 1.88 -21.48 -4.33
N THR A 146 2.24 -22.45 -5.17
CA THR A 146 2.56 -22.22 -6.57
C THR A 146 1.31 -21.97 -7.41
N PHE A 147 1.29 -20.84 -8.08
CA PHE A 147 0.32 -20.50 -9.12
C PHE A 147 1.11 -20.17 -10.40
N PRO A 148 1.16 -21.04 -11.41
CA PRO A 148 2.07 -20.94 -12.53
C PRO A 148 2.02 -19.59 -13.28
N ASN A 149 0.84 -18.98 -13.39
CA ASN A 149 0.64 -17.71 -14.11
C ASN A 149 0.81 -16.47 -13.22
N TYR A 150 1.00 -16.63 -11.91
CA TYR A 150 1.22 -15.50 -11.01
C TYR A 150 2.69 -15.08 -10.94
N ASN A 151 3.57 -15.96 -11.36
CA ASN A 151 4.96 -15.70 -11.68
C ASN A 151 5.74 -15.03 -10.52
N ASP A 152 6.64 -14.08 -10.82
CA ASP A 152 7.42 -13.30 -9.85
C ASP A 152 6.57 -12.44 -8.90
N MET A 153 5.31 -12.28 -9.18
CA MET A 153 4.40 -11.62 -8.25
C MET A 153 4.19 -12.44 -6.96
N ALA A 154 4.33 -13.78 -7.03
CA ALA A 154 4.32 -14.66 -5.87
C ALA A 154 5.51 -14.36 -4.93
N ASP A 155 6.70 -14.19 -5.50
CA ASP A 155 7.93 -13.83 -4.76
C ASP A 155 7.78 -12.47 -4.08
N ASN A 156 7.20 -11.50 -4.79
CA ASN A 156 6.90 -10.17 -4.24
C ASN A 156 5.96 -10.27 -3.03
N LYS A 157 4.92 -11.11 -3.10
CA LYS A 157 3.96 -11.28 -2.00
C LYS A 157 4.57 -12.04 -0.82
N ALA A 158 5.42 -13.01 -1.05
CA ALA A 158 6.17 -13.70 0.01
C ALA A 158 7.11 -12.72 0.75
N TYR A 159 7.80 -11.87 0.02
CA TYR A 159 8.66 -10.85 0.61
C TYR A 159 7.86 -9.80 1.39
N LEU A 160 6.72 -9.34 0.86
CA LEU A 160 5.81 -8.42 1.55
C LEU A 160 5.31 -9.00 2.87
N GLU A 161 4.93 -10.29 2.93
CA GLU A 161 4.53 -10.96 4.18
C GLU A 161 5.68 -11.00 5.20
N SER A 162 6.93 -11.22 4.75
CA SER A 162 8.11 -11.17 5.61
C SER A 162 8.33 -9.77 6.21
N ILE A 163 8.16 -8.72 5.40
CA ILE A 163 8.22 -7.33 5.85
C ILE A 163 7.13 -7.07 6.90
N ALA A 164 5.89 -7.50 6.63
CA ALA A 164 4.76 -7.33 7.57
C ALA A 164 5.03 -7.98 8.93
N ARG A 165 5.55 -9.21 8.95
CA ARG A 165 5.92 -9.90 10.20
C ARG A 165 6.98 -9.14 10.98
N SER A 166 8.02 -8.64 10.30
CA SER A 166 9.11 -7.90 10.93
C SER A 166 8.62 -6.59 11.55
N PHE A 167 7.89 -5.80 10.80
CA PHE A 167 7.33 -4.54 11.32
C PHE A 167 6.21 -4.75 12.34
N GLY A 168 5.46 -5.85 12.24
CA GLY A 168 4.48 -6.24 13.24
C GLY A 168 5.10 -6.39 14.63
N TYR A 169 6.32 -6.92 14.70
CA TYR A 169 7.07 -6.98 15.96
C TYR A 169 7.41 -5.57 16.50
N PHE A 170 7.98 -4.70 15.69
CA PHE A 170 8.40 -3.37 16.15
C PHE A 170 7.20 -2.49 16.50
N PHE A 171 6.22 -2.39 15.64
CA PHE A 171 5.01 -1.61 15.88
C PHE A 171 4.16 -2.16 17.04
N GLY A 172 4.06 -3.48 17.16
CA GLY A 172 3.34 -4.12 18.25
C GLY A 172 3.99 -3.88 19.61
N LYS A 173 5.32 -3.97 19.67
CA LYS A 173 6.08 -3.76 20.91
C LYS A 173 6.03 -2.31 21.40
N GLU A 174 6.09 -1.35 20.49
CA GLU A 174 6.22 0.07 20.84
C GLU A 174 4.86 0.73 21.07
N LYS A 175 3.83 0.36 20.31
CA LYS A 175 2.57 1.10 20.25
C LYS A 175 1.31 0.23 20.18
N ASN A 176 1.42 -1.08 20.31
CA ASN A 176 0.30 -2.00 20.10
C ASN A 176 -0.34 -1.88 18.71
N VAL A 177 0.36 -1.32 17.71
CA VAL A 177 -0.13 -1.21 16.33
C VAL A 177 -0.12 -2.59 15.67
N ARG A 178 -1.21 -2.94 15.04
CA ARG A 178 -1.37 -4.23 14.33
C ARG A 178 -0.93 -4.07 12.88
N VAL A 179 -0.08 -4.98 12.44
CA VAL A 179 0.37 -5.05 11.04
C VAL A 179 -0.03 -6.40 10.47
N ASN A 180 -0.88 -6.40 9.46
CA ASN A 180 -1.45 -7.60 8.85
C ASN A 180 -1.33 -7.57 7.31
N THR A 181 -1.45 -8.76 6.71
CA THR A 181 -1.52 -8.95 5.25
C THR A 181 -2.71 -9.82 4.88
#